data_a110165a5da4cf0386199347effdaa4e
#
_entry.id   a110165a5da4cf0386199347effdaa4e
#
_cell.length_a   1.000
_cell.length_b   1.000
_cell.length_c   1.000
_cell.angle_alpha   90.00
_cell.angle_beta   90.00
_cell.angle_gamma   90.00
#
_symmetry.space_group_name_H-M   'P 1'
#
loop_
_entity.id
_entity.type
_entity.pdbx_description
1 polymer ?
#
loop_
_entity_poly.entity_id
_entity_poly.type
_entity_poly.pdbx_seq_one_letter_code
_entity_poly.pdbx_strand_id
1 'polypeptide(L)'
;TATSASGTIAVKYGTMRTVVTGLTIIIPNGDIIKTGTRTKKSSAGYNLTNLFIGSEGTLGIITEVHLRLTPIPENIMSAVCHFNDLESAVLTSQEIIQYGIPIARVEMLNQDQMEISINYSNLINMEIKPTLFFEFHGSESANKESIEIVEEISKNNKGTKFKWAQTTEERNKLWQARHDVYYSVKALSNNIKVYTTDVCVPISKLVECIKFAEKEIKNYGLRAPMVGHV
;
A
#
# COMPACT_ATOMS: atom_id res chain seq x y z
N THR A 1 -7.84 -8.65 -11.72
CA THR A 1 -7.03 -8.63 -12.95
C THR A 1 -7.59 -7.63 -13.94
N ALA A 2 -8.90 -7.66 -14.26
CA ALA A 2 -9.52 -6.78 -15.25
C ALA A 2 -9.35 -5.28 -14.94
N THR A 3 -9.40 -4.88 -13.67
CA THR A 3 -9.19 -3.50 -13.21
C THR A 3 -7.71 -3.17 -12.92
N SER A 4 -6.79 -4.11 -13.11
CA SER A 4 -5.38 -3.99 -12.71
C SER A 4 -5.16 -3.63 -11.23
N ALA A 5 -6.14 -3.89 -10.36
CA ALA A 5 -6.04 -3.58 -8.93
C ALA A 5 -4.87 -4.32 -8.29
N SER A 6 -4.14 -3.63 -7.44
CA SER A 6 -3.01 -4.15 -6.68
C SER A 6 -3.27 -3.96 -5.19
N GLY A 7 -2.76 -4.89 -4.38
CA GLY A 7 -2.86 -4.80 -2.92
C GLY A 7 -1.74 -3.94 -2.33
N THR A 8 -1.86 -3.66 -1.04
CA THR A 8 -0.89 -2.86 -0.26
C THR A 8 0.50 -3.52 -0.13
N ILE A 9 0.62 -4.82 -0.46
CA ILE A 9 1.89 -5.54 -0.51
C ILE A 9 2.57 -5.51 -1.89
N ALA A 10 2.09 -4.66 -2.79
CA ALA A 10 2.63 -4.57 -4.16
C ALA A 10 4.08 -4.12 -4.19
N VAL A 11 4.53 -3.34 -3.22
CA VAL A 11 5.93 -2.90 -3.09
C VAL A 11 6.90 -4.09 -3.04
N LYS A 12 6.53 -5.18 -2.38
CA LYS A 12 7.35 -6.40 -2.30
C LYS A 12 7.02 -7.43 -3.38
N TYR A 13 5.73 -7.71 -3.57
CA TYR A 13 5.30 -8.84 -4.38
C TYR A 13 4.91 -8.45 -5.80
N GLY A 14 4.86 -7.17 -6.09
CA GLY A 14 4.50 -6.63 -7.40
C GLY A 14 3.00 -6.45 -7.60
N THR A 15 2.66 -5.88 -8.74
CA THR A 15 1.29 -5.58 -9.16
C THR A 15 0.69 -6.75 -9.96
N MET A 16 -0.59 -6.65 -10.33
CA MET A 16 -1.23 -7.60 -11.24
C MET A 16 -0.43 -7.81 -12.53
N ARG A 17 0.19 -6.75 -13.07
CA ARG A 17 1.03 -6.83 -14.28
C ARG A 17 2.27 -7.70 -14.11
N THR A 18 2.76 -7.86 -12.89
CA THR A 18 3.98 -8.64 -12.60
C THR A 18 3.69 -10.05 -12.09
N VAL A 19 2.51 -10.28 -11.48
CA VAL A 19 2.17 -11.59 -10.90
C VAL A 19 1.31 -12.45 -11.84
N VAL A 20 0.58 -11.86 -12.78
CA VAL A 20 -0.18 -12.60 -13.77
C VAL A 20 0.74 -13.05 -14.91
N THR A 21 0.85 -14.34 -15.12
CA THR A 21 1.73 -14.95 -16.12
C THR A 21 1.00 -15.37 -17.39
N GLY A 22 -0.32 -15.52 -17.35
CA GLY A 22 -1.13 -15.90 -18.50
C GLY A 22 -2.62 -15.74 -18.23
N LEU A 23 -3.39 -15.64 -19.30
CA LEU A 23 -4.84 -15.47 -19.29
C LEU A 23 -5.51 -16.37 -20.32
N THR A 24 -6.71 -16.84 -20.02
CA THR A 24 -7.68 -17.33 -21.02
C THR A 24 -8.77 -16.28 -21.15
N ILE A 25 -9.09 -15.87 -22.39
CA ILE A 25 -9.93 -14.70 -22.67
C ILE A 25 -10.89 -15.06 -23.81
N ILE A 26 -12.14 -14.63 -23.70
CA ILE A 26 -13.10 -14.62 -24.78
C ILE A 26 -13.11 -13.24 -25.41
N ILE A 27 -12.73 -13.12 -26.68
CA ILE A 27 -12.71 -11.85 -27.43
C ILE A 27 -14.08 -11.56 -28.09
N PRO A 28 -14.34 -10.33 -28.57
CA PRO A 28 -15.67 -9.90 -29.01
C PRO A 28 -16.32 -10.76 -30.12
N ASN A 29 -15.54 -11.43 -30.96
CA ASN A 29 -16.05 -12.33 -31.98
C ASN A 29 -16.43 -13.74 -31.46
N GLY A 30 -16.25 -13.99 -30.14
CA GLY A 30 -16.54 -15.26 -29.49
C GLY A 30 -15.37 -16.25 -29.43
N ASP A 31 -14.23 -15.93 -30.04
CA ASP A 31 -13.06 -16.82 -30.02
C ASP A 31 -12.42 -16.83 -28.62
N ILE A 32 -11.91 -18.01 -28.26
CA ILE A 32 -11.17 -18.19 -26.99
C ILE A 32 -9.68 -18.14 -27.29
N ILE A 33 -8.98 -17.20 -26.72
CA ILE A 33 -7.52 -17.06 -26.84
C ILE A 33 -6.83 -17.31 -25.52
N LYS A 34 -5.59 -17.78 -25.59
CA LYS A 34 -4.69 -17.92 -24.42
C LYS A 34 -3.46 -17.05 -24.61
N THR A 35 -3.11 -16.30 -23.58
CA THR A 35 -1.94 -15.41 -23.58
C THR A 35 -0.93 -15.85 -22.54
N GLY A 36 0.31 -15.42 -22.72
CA GLY A 36 1.38 -15.66 -21.76
C GLY A 36 1.93 -17.10 -21.80
N THR A 37 2.80 -17.38 -20.86
CA THR A 37 3.46 -18.68 -20.69
C THR A 37 3.67 -18.95 -19.19
N ARG A 38 3.99 -20.20 -18.84
CA ARG A 38 4.38 -20.55 -17.47
C ARG A 38 5.83 -20.17 -17.13
N THR A 39 6.58 -19.66 -18.10
CA THR A 39 7.97 -19.28 -17.89
C THR A 39 8.07 -17.89 -17.26
N LYS A 40 9.13 -17.67 -16.48
CA LYS A 40 9.38 -16.38 -15.82
C LYS A 40 9.65 -15.25 -16.82
N LYS A 41 10.22 -15.57 -17.98
CA LYS A 41 10.51 -14.60 -19.05
C LYS A 41 10.25 -15.24 -20.42
N SER A 42 9.90 -14.41 -21.40
CA SER A 42 9.82 -14.75 -22.80
C SER A 42 10.26 -13.55 -23.62
N SER A 43 11.00 -13.79 -24.70
CA SER A 43 11.37 -12.80 -25.72
C SER A 43 10.53 -12.93 -26.99
N ALA A 44 9.54 -13.85 -27.01
CA ALA A 44 8.75 -14.16 -28.18
C ALA A 44 7.47 -13.33 -28.23
N GLY A 45 7.34 -12.48 -29.25
CA GLY A 45 6.13 -11.73 -29.56
C GLY A 45 5.78 -10.62 -28.57
N TYR A 46 4.58 -10.10 -28.71
CA TYR A 46 4.04 -9.05 -27.83
C TYR A 46 3.57 -9.62 -26.48
N ASN A 47 3.64 -8.82 -25.45
CA ASN A 47 3.09 -9.16 -24.13
C ASN A 47 1.56 -8.90 -24.12
N LEU A 48 0.80 -9.79 -24.73
CA LEU A 48 -0.65 -9.69 -24.78
C LEU A 48 -1.29 -9.84 -23.39
N THR A 49 -0.69 -10.59 -22.48
CA THR A 49 -1.18 -10.70 -21.09
C THR A 49 -1.33 -9.32 -20.45
N ASN A 50 -0.30 -8.47 -20.56
CA ASN A 50 -0.34 -7.13 -20.00
C ASN A 50 -1.26 -6.17 -20.77
N LEU A 51 -1.60 -6.45 -22.01
CA LEU A 51 -2.60 -5.70 -22.78
C LEU A 51 -4.00 -5.86 -22.16
N PHE A 52 -4.36 -7.09 -21.76
CA PHE A 52 -5.68 -7.39 -21.19
C PHE A 52 -5.81 -7.04 -19.73
N ILE A 53 -4.70 -6.96 -18.97
CA ILE A 53 -4.71 -6.52 -17.57
C ILE A 53 -5.05 -5.03 -17.51
N GLY A 54 -6.14 -4.68 -16.83
CA GLY A 54 -6.66 -3.31 -16.76
C GLY A 54 -7.52 -2.91 -17.95
N SER A 55 -7.94 -3.86 -18.78
CA SER A 55 -8.83 -3.60 -19.92
C SER A 55 -10.30 -3.39 -19.54
N GLU A 56 -10.70 -3.72 -18.32
CA GLU A 56 -12.06 -3.58 -17.78
C GLU A 56 -13.15 -4.12 -18.71
N GLY A 57 -12.88 -5.24 -19.39
CA GLY A 57 -13.80 -5.89 -20.31
C GLY A 57 -13.88 -5.28 -21.71
N THR A 58 -13.14 -4.20 -22.00
CA THR A 58 -13.18 -3.52 -23.31
C THR A 58 -12.55 -4.32 -24.46
N LEU A 59 -11.63 -5.23 -24.13
CA LEU A 59 -10.92 -6.08 -25.09
C LEU A 59 -11.41 -7.52 -25.10
N GLY A 60 -12.16 -7.94 -24.09
CA GLY A 60 -12.67 -9.29 -23.93
C GLY A 60 -12.93 -9.66 -22.47
N ILE A 61 -13.48 -10.84 -22.26
CA ILE A 61 -13.83 -11.37 -20.94
C ILE A 61 -12.76 -12.34 -20.48
N ILE A 62 -12.10 -12.04 -19.36
CA ILE A 62 -11.10 -12.92 -18.75
C ILE A 62 -11.83 -14.04 -18.01
N THR A 63 -11.56 -15.29 -18.38
CA THR A 63 -12.19 -16.49 -17.81
C THR A 63 -11.26 -17.28 -16.92
N GLU A 64 -9.94 -17.25 -17.20
CA GLU A 64 -8.92 -17.90 -16.37
C GLU A 64 -7.71 -17.01 -16.20
N VAL A 65 -7.08 -17.10 -15.03
CA VAL A 65 -5.87 -16.34 -14.68
C VAL A 65 -4.81 -17.30 -14.15
N HIS A 66 -3.63 -17.27 -14.76
CA HIS A 66 -2.45 -17.96 -14.23
C HIS A 66 -1.63 -16.98 -13.39
N LEU A 67 -1.37 -17.35 -12.14
CA LEU A 67 -0.65 -16.52 -11.18
C LEU A 67 0.69 -17.14 -10.83
N ARG A 68 1.69 -16.29 -10.70
CA ARG A 68 2.94 -16.64 -10.03
C ARG A 68 2.69 -16.65 -8.52
N LEU A 69 3.03 -17.74 -7.86
CA LEU A 69 2.95 -17.87 -6.41
C LEU A 69 4.28 -17.50 -5.78
N THR A 70 4.22 -16.94 -4.59
CA THR A 70 5.35 -16.73 -3.69
C THR A 70 5.21 -17.61 -2.47
N PRO A 71 6.30 -18.12 -1.88
CA PRO A 71 6.25 -18.87 -0.63
C PRO A 71 5.61 -18.03 0.49
N ILE A 72 4.95 -18.70 1.41
CA ILE A 72 4.51 -18.08 2.67
C ILE A 72 5.77 -17.66 3.45
N PRO A 73 5.87 -16.39 3.90
CA PRO A 73 7.03 -15.96 4.66
C PRO A 73 7.15 -16.72 5.98
N GLU A 74 8.36 -17.08 6.35
CA GLU A 74 8.67 -17.77 7.60
C GLU A 74 8.26 -16.91 8.81
N ASN A 75 8.52 -15.61 8.73
CA ASN A 75 8.24 -14.65 9.78
C ASN A 75 7.62 -13.38 9.19
N ILE A 76 6.64 -12.82 9.91
CA ILE A 76 6.02 -11.53 9.59
C ILE A 76 6.11 -10.64 10.82
N MET A 77 6.73 -9.47 10.66
CA MET A 77 6.84 -8.46 11.71
C MET A 77 6.22 -7.14 11.24
N SER A 78 5.66 -6.38 12.17
CA SER A 78 5.09 -5.06 11.89
C SER A 78 5.59 -4.03 12.88
N ALA A 79 5.75 -2.80 12.41
CA ALA A 79 6.15 -1.67 13.23
C ALA A 79 5.31 -0.44 12.89
N VAL A 80 5.31 0.53 13.79
CA VAL A 80 4.72 1.86 13.59
C VAL A 80 5.69 2.93 14.03
N CYS A 81 5.64 4.08 13.36
CA CYS A 81 6.38 5.26 13.76
C CYS A 81 5.51 6.51 13.58
N HIS A 82 5.49 7.37 14.60
CA HIS A 82 4.79 8.65 14.54
C HIS A 82 5.75 9.77 14.14
N PHE A 83 5.22 10.79 13.46
CA PHE A 83 5.99 11.95 13.01
C PHE A 83 5.29 13.24 13.44
N ASN A 84 6.07 14.32 13.60
CA ASN A 84 5.48 15.61 13.95
C ASN A 84 4.83 16.32 12.75
N ASP A 85 5.21 15.96 11.54
CA ASP A 85 4.67 16.48 10.30
C ASP A 85 4.62 15.37 9.23
N LEU A 86 3.73 15.57 8.25
CA LEU A 86 3.50 14.60 7.20
C LEU A 86 4.67 14.51 6.21
N GLU A 87 5.40 15.60 6.01
CA GLU A 87 6.59 15.63 5.16
C GLU A 87 7.65 14.64 5.64
N SER A 88 7.95 14.66 6.95
CA SER A 88 8.92 13.76 7.57
C SER A 88 8.52 12.29 7.41
N ALA A 89 7.22 11.98 7.53
CA ALA A 89 6.72 10.63 7.28
C ALA A 89 6.93 10.21 5.81
N VAL A 90 6.60 11.08 4.87
CA VAL A 90 6.73 10.79 3.43
C VAL A 90 8.20 10.66 3.02
N LEU A 91 9.08 11.52 3.52
CA LEU A 91 10.53 11.41 3.30
C LEU A 91 11.07 10.07 3.79
N THR A 92 10.64 9.63 4.98
CA THR A 92 11.01 8.32 5.52
C THR A 92 10.62 7.19 4.58
N SER A 93 9.38 7.18 4.08
CA SER A 93 8.92 6.16 3.15
C SER A 93 9.69 6.17 1.83
N GLN A 94 10.01 7.36 1.32
CA GLN A 94 10.83 7.55 0.12
C GLN A 94 12.25 6.99 0.30
N GLU A 95 12.90 7.29 1.42
CA GLU A 95 14.25 6.80 1.71
C GLU A 95 14.28 5.28 1.88
N ILE A 96 13.32 4.66 2.56
CA ILE A 96 13.21 3.22 2.70
C ILE A 96 13.22 2.53 1.32
N ILE A 97 12.47 3.06 0.36
CA ILE A 97 12.43 2.52 -0.99
C ILE A 97 13.74 2.78 -1.75
N GLN A 98 14.32 3.96 -1.61
CA GLN A 98 15.60 4.33 -2.24
C GLN A 98 16.78 3.47 -1.74
N TYR A 99 16.80 3.12 -0.47
CA TYR A 99 17.79 2.21 0.10
C TYR A 99 17.55 0.74 -0.27
N GLY A 100 16.42 0.43 -0.94
CA GLY A 100 16.10 -0.93 -1.37
C GLY A 100 15.78 -1.89 -0.23
N ILE A 101 15.29 -1.37 0.90
CA ILE A 101 14.89 -2.21 2.04
C ILE A 101 13.76 -3.16 1.59
N PRO A 102 13.87 -4.48 1.85
CA PRO A 102 12.90 -5.46 1.38
C PRO A 102 11.60 -5.46 2.20
N ILE A 103 11.00 -4.26 2.33
CA ILE A 103 9.76 -4.06 3.08
C ILE A 103 8.56 -4.64 2.34
N ALA A 104 7.60 -5.19 3.08
CA ALA A 104 6.38 -5.78 2.49
C ALA A 104 5.27 -4.76 2.30
N ARG A 105 5.15 -3.80 3.23
CA ARG A 105 4.21 -2.68 3.16
C ARG A 105 4.79 -1.46 3.84
N VAL A 106 4.48 -0.30 3.28
CA VAL A 106 4.62 1.01 3.93
C VAL A 106 3.32 1.76 3.71
N GLU A 107 2.61 2.03 4.78
CA GLU A 107 1.31 2.70 4.78
C GLU A 107 1.37 3.96 5.63
N MET A 108 0.87 5.04 5.09
CA MET A 108 0.86 6.34 5.74
C MET A 108 -0.57 6.76 6.06
N LEU A 109 -0.78 7.26 7.27
CA LEU A 109 -2.00 7.97 7.66
C LEU A 109 -1.63 9.38 8.12
N ASN A 110 -2.32 10.40 7.61
CA ASN A 110 -2.16 11.76 8.14
C ASN A 110 -2.80 11.91 9.52
N GLN A 111 -2.60 13.04 10.16
CA GLN A 111 -3.10 13.30 11.52
C GLN A 111 -4.61 13.14 11.63
N ASP A 112 -5.39 13.67 10.67
CA ASP A 112 -6.85 13.57 10.66
C ASP A 112 -7.33 12.11 10.57
N GLN A 113 -6.69 11.32 9.70
CA GLN A 113 -7.02 9.91 9.58
C GLN A 113 -6.63 9.12 10.82
N MET A 114 -5.52 9.45 11.46
CA MET A 114 -5.12 8.84 12.72
C MET A 114 -6.13 9.11 13.83
N GLU A 115 -6.60 10.35 13.98
CA GLU A 115 -7.64 10.70 14.95
C GLU A 115 -8.90 9.85 14.75
N ILE A 116 -9.37 9.78 13.50
CA ILE A 116 -10.56 9.02 13.14
C ILE A 116 -10.38 7.53 13.41
N SER A 117 -9.23 6.96 13.01
CA SER A 117 -8.93 5.53 13.19
C SER A 117 -8.76 5.15 14.65
N ILE A 118 -8.12 6.00 15.48
CA ILE A 118 -7.96 5.77 16.91
C ILE A 118 -9.33 5.70 17.59
N ASN A 119 -10.22 6.64 17.28
CA ASN A 119 -11.55 6.70 17.88
C ASN A 119 -12.45 5.53 17.42
N TYR A 120 -12.38 5.15 16.14
CA TYR A 120 -13.19 4.07 15.58
C TYR A 120 -12.76 2.69 16.06
N SER A 121 -11.45 2.42 16.04
CA SER A 121 -10.89 1.09 16.33
C SER A 121 -10.37 0.93 17.76
N ASN A 122 -10.57 1.95 18.64
CA ASN A 122 -10.10 1.97 20.02
C ASN A 122 -8.61 1.61 20.14
N LEU A 123 -7.75 2.29 19.37
CA LEU A 123 -6.31 2.06 19.37
C LEU A 123 -5.67 2.66 20.63
N ILE A 124 -5.29 1.81 21.55
CA ILE A 124 -4.63 2.22 22.80
C ILE A 124 -3.15 2.52 22.47
N ASN A 125 -2.61 3.60 23.08
CA ASN A 125 -1.20 4.01 22.99
C ASN A 125 -0.73 4.49 21.61
N MET A 126 -1.64 4.91 20.71
CA MET A 126 -1.32 5.59 19.47
C MET A 126 -1.45 7.12 19.64
N GLU A 127 -0.61 7.87 18.93
CA GLU A 127 -0.67 9.34 18.94
C GLU A 127 -1.49 9.86 17.76
N ILE A 128 -2.18 10.99 17.97
CA ILE A 128 -2.87 11.72 16.88
C ILE A 128 -1.82 12.54 16.13
N LYS A 129 -1.03 11.86 15.31
CA LYS A 129 0.05 12.41 14.49
C LYS A 129 0.13 11.66 13.17
N PRO A 130 0.74 12.24 12.13
CA PRO A 130 1.11 11.48 10.93
C PRO A 130 1.88 10.21 11.32
N THR A 131 1.46 9.07 10.78
CA THR A 131 1.97 7.76 11.21
C THR A 131 2.29 6.89 10.01
N LEU A 132 3.45 6.23 10.04
CA LEU A 132 3.78 5.14 9.13
C LEU A 132 3.58 3.81 9.82
N PHE A 133 2.98 2.88 9.08
CA PHE A 133 2.83 1.47 9.41
C PHE A 133 3.70 0.66 8.48
N PHE A 134 4.49 -0.24 9.05
CA PHE A 134 5.44 -1.07 8.32
C PHE A 134 5.12 -2.55 8.50
N GLU A 135 5.34 -3.34 7.45
CA GLU A 135 5.31 -4.80 7.54
C GLU A 135 6.51 -5.41 6.82
N PHE A 136 7.14 -6.38 7.46
CA PHE A 136 8.33 -7.06 6.98
C PHE A 136 8.05 -8.55 6.84
N HIS A 137 8.44 -9.14 5.71
CA HIS A 137 8.25 -10.55 5.40
C HIS A 137 9.62 -11.18 5.08
N GLY A 138 10.04 -12.17 5.83
CA GLY A 138 11.32 -12.84 5.62
C GLY A 138 11.61 -13.88 6.69
N SER A 139 12.89 -14.14 6.94
CA SER A 139 13.32 -14.84 8.15
C SER A 139 13.33 -13.88 9.34
N GLU A 140 13.34 -14.42 10.55
CA GLU A 140 13.35 -13.59 11.76
C GLU A 140 14.58 -12.64 11.80
N SER A 141 15.77 -13.15 11.44
CA SER A 141 17.00 -12.34 11.42
C SER A 141 16.96 -11.23 10.37
N ALA A 142 16.50 -11.53 9.15
CA ALA A 142 16.40 -10.55 8.08
C ALA A 142 15.36 -9.45 8.39
N ASN A 143 14.24 -9.82 9.04
CA ASN A 143 13.25 -8.85 9.47
C ASN A 143 13.78 -7.93 10.58
N LYS A 144 14.54 -8.46 11.56
CA LYS A 144 15.17 -7.65 12.62
C LYS A 144 16.16 -6.65 12.05
N GLU A 145 17.04 -7.07 11.14
CA GLU A 145 17.97 -6.19 10.47
C GLU A 145 17.24 -5.07 9.69
N SER A 146 16.21 -5.43 8.93
CA SER A 146 15.41 -4.45 8.19
C SER A 146 14.69 -3.45 9.12
N ILE A 147 14.21 -3.91 10.27
CA ILE A 147 13.56 -3.06 11.28
C ILE A 147 14.56 -2.05 11.87
N GLU A 148 15.77 -2.49 12.22
CA GLU A 148 16.81 -1.63 12.76
C GLU A 148 17.17 -0.51 11.78
N ILE A 149 17.33 -0.83 10.51
CA ILE A 149 17.60 0.16 9.45
C ILE A 149 16.42 1.14 9.30
N VAL A 150 15.18 0.63 9.24
CA VAL A 150 13.98 1.48 9.12
C VAL A 150 13.79 2.35 10.35
N GLU A 151 14.12 1.87 11.54
CA GLU A 151 14.11 2.65 12.77
C GLU A 151 15.14 3.81 12.72
N GLU A 152 16.35 3.55 12.22
CA GLU A 152 17.39 4.56 12.04
C GLU A 152 16.95 5.63 11.02
N ILE A 153 16.46 5.23 9.86
CA ILE A 153 15.92 6.15 8.84
C ILE A 153 14.78 6.99 9.44
N SER A 154 13.87 6.35 10.19
CA SER A 154 12.76 7.06 10.84
C SER A 154 13.25 8.10 11.83
N LYS A 155 14.26 7.78 12.67
CA LYS A 155 14.87 8.71 13.63
C LYS A 155 15.53 9.89 12.94
N ASN A 156 16.26 9.64 11.84
CA ASN A 156 16.93 10.69 11.06
C ASN A 156 15.92 11.68 10.46
N ASN A 157 14.70 11.21 10.13
CA ASN A 157 13.58 12.02 9.67
C ASN A 157 12.63 12.46 10.80
N LYS A 158 13.14 12.59 12.03
CA LYS A 158 12.39 13.11 13.19
C LYS A 158 11.19 12.23 13.61
N GLY A 159 11.23 10.94 13.28
CA GLY A 159 10.26 9.97 13.76
C GLY A 159 10.32 9.83 15.29
N THR A 160 9.17 9.65 15.89
CA THR A 160 9.01 9.50 17.33
C THR A 160 8.31 8.19 17.66
N LYS A 161 8.62 7.60 18.81
CA LYS A 161 7.94 6.40 19.32
C LYS A 161 7.88 5.26 18.28
N PHE A 162 9.02 4.95 17.66
CA PHE A 162 9.10 3.74 16.86
C PHE A 162 8.80 2.51 17.72
N LYS A 163 7.80 1.73 17.34
CA LYS A 163 7.38 0.52 18.05
C LYS A 163 7.11 -0.59 17.06
N TRP A 164 7.54 -1.79 17.39
CA TRP A 164 7.19 -2.98 16.64
C TRP A 164 6.25 -3.87 17.44
N ALA A 165 5.34 -4.55 16.75
CA ALA A 165 4.39 -5.48 17.36
C ALA A 165 5.13 -6.74 17.80
N GLN A 166 5.01 -7.09 19.07
CA GLN A 166 5.68 -8.25 19.66
C GLN A 166 4.89 -9.54 19.45
N THR A 167 3.57 -9.42 19.24
CA THR A 167 2.67 -10.55 19.08
C THR A 167 1.89 -10.46 17.77
N THR A 168 1.40 -11.60 17.31
CA THR A 168 0.49 -11.68 16.15
C THR A 168 -0.81 -10.90 16.39
N GLU A 169 -1.30 -10.88 17.63
CA GLU A 169 -2.51 -10.15 18.00
C GLU A 169 -2.33 -8.64 17.85
N GLU A 170 -1.23 -8.09 18.38
CA GLU A 170 -0.88 -6.68 18.22
C GLU A 170 -0.74 -6.30 16.75
N ARG A 171 -0.05 -7.13 15.96
CA ARG A 171 0.07 -6.95 14.52
C ARG A 171 -1.30 -6.89 13.84
N ASN A 172 -2.16 -7.86 14.11
CA ASN A 172 -3.47 -7.92 13.49
C ASN A 172 -4.34 -6.71 13.85
N LYS A 173 -4.24 -6.24 15.11
CA LYS A 173 -4.95 -5.04 15.57
C LYS A 173 -4.49 -3.77 14.84
N LEU A 174 -3.18 -3.61 14.63
CA LEU A 174 -2.63 -2.49 13.88
C LEU A 174 -3.15 -2.48 12.43
N TRP A 175 -3.12 -3.63 11.77
CA TRP A 175 -3.58 -3.74 10.38
C TRP A 175 -5.09 -3.66 10.24
N GLN A 176 -5.86 -4.13 11.23
CA GLN A 176 -7.32 -3.95 11.24
C GLN A 176 -7.68 -2.48 11.21
N ALA A 177 -7.06 -1.65 12.04
CA ALA A 177 -7.28 -0.22 12.05
C ALA A 177 -6.98 0.44 10.70
N ARG A 178 -5.93 -0.03 10.00
CA ARG A 178 -5.61 0.43 8.65
C ARG A 178 -6.63 -0.04 7.61
N HIS A 179 -7.15 -1.26 7.73
CA HIS A 179 -8.19 -1.76 6.84
C HIS A 179 -9.53 -1.03 7.03
N ASP A 180 -9.83 -0.60 8.24
CA ASP A 180 -11.07 0.07 8.59
C ASP A 180 -11.11 1.57 8.23
N VAL A 181 -10.06 2.11 7.62
CA VAL A 181 -9.91 3.53 7.28
C VAL A 181 -11.14 4.10 6.58
N TYR A 182 -11.63 3.47 5.51
CA TYR A 182 -12.82 3.94 4.80
C TYR A 182 -14.07 3.90 5.69
N TYR A 183 -14.26 2.83 6.42
CA TYR A 183 -15.42 2.66 7.32
C TYR A 183 -15.36 3.61 8.49
N SER A 184 -14.19 3.91 9.01
CA SER A 184 -14.00 4.87 10.09
C SER A 184 -14.41 6.30 9.68
N VAL A 185 -14.06 6.71 8.47
CA VAL A 185 -14.50 8.01 7.91
C VAL A 185 -16.00 8.02 7.69
N LYS A 186 -16.56 6.94 7.13
CA LYS A 186 -18.02 6.82 6.89
C LYS A 186 -18.82 6.83 8.20
N ALA A 187 -18.26 6.32 9.29
CA ALA A 187 -18.91 6.28 10.61
C ALA A 187 -18.96 7.64 11.33
N LEU A 188 -18.28 8.68 10.84
CA LEU A 188 -18.31 10.02 11.46
C LEU A 188 -19.73 10.63 11.47
N SER A 189 -20.56 10.30 10.50
CA SER A 189 -21.97 10.70 10.46
C SER A 189 -22.75 9.88 9.42
N ASN A 190 -23.97 9.51 9.75
CA ASN A 190 -24.89 8.79 8.84
C ASN A 190 -25.25 9.59 7.57
N ASN A 191 -25.03 10.90 7.58
CA ASN A 191 -25.37 11.81 6.48
C ASN A 191 -24.17 12.23 5.63
N ILE A 192 -22.95 11.75 5.94
CA ILE A 192 -21.74 12.07 5.17
C ILE A 192 -21.69 11.19 3.92
N LYS A 193 -21.58 11.85 2.77
CA LYS A 193 -21.14 11.19 1.53
C LYS A 193 -19.63 11.28 1.48
N VAL A 194 -18.97 10.13 1.54
CA VAL A 194 -17.51 10.04 1.37
C VAL A 194 -17.20 10.03 -0.12
N TYR A 195 -16.42 10.98 -0.56
CA TYR A 195 -15.87 11.03 -1.91
C TYR A 195 -14.37 10.71 -1.82
N THR A 196 -13.93 9.68 -2.49
CA THR A 196 -12.53 9.28 -2.52
C THR A 196 -11.89 9.72 -3.83
N THR A 197 -10.71 10.30 -3.74
CA THR A 197 -9.83 10.57 -4.88
C THR A 197 -8.55 9.77 -4.71
N ASP A 198 -7.89 9.47 -5.81
CA ASP A 198 -6.61 8.76 -5.82
C ASP A 198 -5.65 9.48 -6.76
N VAL A 199 -4.38 9.55 -6.38
CA VAL A 199 -3.32 10.13 -7.18
C VAL A 199 -2.05 9.29 -7.04
N CYS A 200 -1.43 8.99 -8.16
CA CYS A 200 -0.13 8.31 -8.20
C CYS A 200 0.90 9.23 -8.86
N VAL A 201 2.00 9.44 -8.18
CA VAL A 201 3.13 10.27 -8.67
C VAL A 201 4.43 9.47 -8.59
N PRO A 202 5.46 9.82 -9.39
CA PRO A 202 6.79 9.29 -9.17
C PRO A 202 7.23 9.53 -7.73
N ILE A 203 7.92 8.55 -7.12
CA ILE A 203 8.31 8.62 -5.70
C ILE A 203 9.10 9.89 -5.36
N SER A 204 9.92 10.38 -6.29
CA SER A 204 10.67 11.64 -6.14
C SER A 204 9.79 12.90 -6.07
N LYS A 205 8.50 12.77 -6.43
CA LYS A 205 7.50 13.85 -6.40
C LYS A 205 6.49 13.72 -5.27
N LEU A 206 6.59 12.65 -4.48
CA LEU A 206 5.60 12.35 -3.46
C LEU A 206 5.52 13.44 -2.39
N VAL A 207 6.67 13.94 -1.90
CA VAL A 207 6.73 15.02 -0.91
C VAL A 207 6.08 16.30 -1.44
N GLU A 208 6.41 16.67 -2.68
CA GLU A 208 5.84 17.86 -3.33
C GLU A 208 4.33 17.75 -3.50
N CYS A 209 3.85 16.58 -3.93
CA CYS A 209 2.43 16.29 -4.10
C CYS A 209 1.67 16.40 -2.78
N ILE A 210 2.18 15.80 -1.71
CA ILE A 210 1.54 15.84 -0.38
C ILE A 210 1.49 17.25 0.19
N LYS A 211 2.58 18.02 0.08
CA LYS A 211 2.60 19.43 0.50
C LYS A 211 1.58 20.27 -0.26
N PHE A 212 1.47 20.04 -1.57
CA PHE A 212 0.47 20.71 -2.38
C PHE A 212 -0.94 20.37 -1.91
N ALA A 213 -1.23 19.07 -1.70
CA ALA A 213 -2.53 18.61 -1.24
C ALA A 213 -2.90 19.20 0.13
N GLU A 214 -1.99 19.18 1.12
CA GLU A 214 -2.22 19.78 2.44
C GLU A 214 -2.54 21.27 2.35
N LYS A 215 -1.79 22.00 1.51
CA LYS A 215 -2.02 23.43 1.28
C LYS A 215 -3.40 23.69 0.69
N GLU A 216 -3.80 22.93 -0.33
CA GLU A 216 -5.11 23.10 -0.97
C GLU A 216 -6.26 22.72 -0.02
N ILE A 217 -6.15 21.61 0.69
CA ILE A 217 -7.12 21.19 1.71
C ILE A 217 -7.34 22.33 2.73
N LYS A 218 -6.26 22.92 3.21
CA LYS A 218 -6.31 24.06 4.16
C LYS A 218 -6.93 25.30 3.52
N ASN A 219 -6.55 25.64 2.28
CA ASN A 219 -7.06 26.82 1.57
C ASN A 219 -8.59 26.74 1.36
N TYR A 220 -9.11 25.56 1.09
CA TYR A 220 -10.54 25.34 0.90
C TYR A 220 -11.30 25.04 2.20
N GLY A 221 -10.63 24.99 3.35
CA GLY A 221 -11.24 24.67 4.65
C GLY A 221 -11.87 23.27 4.69
N LEU A 222 -11.30 22.32 3.93
CA LEU A 222 -11.82 20.96 3.87
C LEU A 222 -11.24 20.11 4.99
N ARG A 223 -11.99 19.11 5.43
CA ARG A 223 -11.46 17.97 6.19
C ARG A 223 -11.22 16.82 5.21
N ALA A 224 -9.97 16.46 5.02
CA ALA A 224 -9.57 15.43 4.08
C ALA A 224 -8.59 14.44 4.73
N PRO A 225 -9.11 13.39 5.37
CA PRO A 225 -8.29 12.30 5.87
C PRO A 225 -7.51 11.67 4.72
N MET A 226 -6.19 11.57 4.85
CA MET A 226 -5.31 11.04 3.81
C MET A 226 -4.70 9.71 4.23
N VAL A 227 -4.64 8.82 3.27
CA VAL A 227 -3.97 7.52 3.33
C VAL A 227 -3.04 7.42 2.13
N GLY A 228 -1.82 6.96 2.36
CA GLY A 228 -0.87 6.71 1.29
C GLY A 228 -0.26 5.33 1.44
N HIS A 229 0.11 4.73 0.31
CA HIS A 229 0.97 3.55 0.26
C HIS A 229 2.01 3.73 -0.83
N VAL A 230 3.15 3.11 -0.64
CA VAL A 230 4.33 3.26 -1.48
C VAL A 230 4.63 1.95 -2.21
#